data_9e1dc3455fe0aeea49d1e422d219a8fc
#
_entry.id   9e1dc3455fe0aeea49d1e422d219a8fc
#
_cell.length_a   1.000
_cell.length_b   1.000
_cell.length_c   1.000
_cell.angle_alpha   90.00
_cell.angle_beta   90.00
_cell.angle_gamma   90.00
#
_symmetry.space_group_name_H-M   'P 1'
#
loop_
_entity.id
_entity.type
_entity.pdbx_description
1 polymer ?
#
loop_
_entity_poly.entity_id
_entity_poly.type
_entity_poly.pdbx_seq_one_letter_code
_entity_poly.pdbx_strand_id
1 'polypeptide(L)'
;ISNGRSLKELILGTILIGGFGSVIHFLILGNYSLHLFENDILNLPDLYASEKPTKVIVDVILTLPMNYLILFLYGLISIIFLCTTYDSCAFILSRTAMSRSDISPSKILRIIFSILLVIQPAILMYLGGVNTVKWMLVITAIPLIFINILLIGYIIKNVQKIW
;
A
#
# COMPACT_ATOMS: atom_id res chain seq x y z
N ILE A 1 1.48 14.91 -11.87
CA ILE A 1 0.23 14.15 -11.65
C ILE A 1 -0.91 15.06 -11.20
N SER A 2 -0.63 16.19 -10.55
CA SER A 2 -1.64 17.10 -10.01
C SER A 2 -1.63 18.50 -10.68
N ASN A 3 -1.18 18.60 -11.92
CA ASN A 3 -1.14 19.86 -12.63
C ASN A 3 -2.55 20.49 -12.73
N GLY A 4 -2.69 21.72 -12.24
CA GLY A 4 -3.94 22.49 -12.28
C GLY A 4 -4.92 22.24 -11.12
N ARG A 5 -4.57 21.43 -10.12
CA ARG A 5 -5.39 21.23 -8.91
C ARG A 5 -4.84 22.04 -7.74
N SER A 6 -5.75 22.59 -6.93
CA SER A 6 -5.36 23.26 -5.70
C SER A 6 -4.89 22.27 -4.64
N LEU A 7 -4.04 22.68 -3.72
CA LEU A 7 -3.55 21.86 -2.61
C LEU A 7 -4.71 21.31 -1.77
N LYS A 8 -5.76 22.12 -1.59
CA LYS A 8 -6.99 21.73 -0.88
C LYS A 8 -7.71 20.57 -1.56
N GLU A 9 -7.89 20.62 -2.88
CA GLU A 9 -8.52 19.54 -3.66
C GLU A 9 -7.70 18.27 -3.63
N LEU A 10 -6.37 18.37 -3.65
CA LEU A 10 -5.48 17.23 -3.55
C LEU A 10 -5.64 16.55 -2.18
N ILE A 11 -5.58 17.30 -1.10
CA ILE A 11 -5.69 16.77 0.27
C ILE A 11 -7.07 16.15 0.49
N LEU A 12 -8.15 16.86 0.16
CA LEU A 12 -9.52 16.35 0.33
C LEU A 12 -9.76 15.13 -0.55
N GLY A 13 -9.32 15.13 -1.80
CA GLY A 13 -9.46 13.99 -2.70
C GLY A 13 -8.73 12.76 -2.17
N THR A 14 -7.51 12.91 -1.70
CA THR A 14 -6.73 11.78 -1.15
C THR A 14 -7.37 11.22 0.13
N ILE A 15 -7.78 12.08 1.05
CA ILE A 15 -8.39 11.63 2.32
C ILE A 15 -9.78 11.01 2.07
N LEU A 16 -10.64 11.69 1.31
CA LEU A 16 -12.02 11.21 1.11
C LEU A 16 -12.04 9.97 0.22
N ILE A 17 -11.43 10.01 -0.97
CA ILE A 17 -11.51 8.90 -1.92
C ILE A 17 -10.67 7.70 -1.42
N GLY A 18 -9.44 7.95 -0.99
CA GLY A 18 -8.56 6.89 -0.48
C GLY A 18 -9.07 6.30 0.83
N GLY A 19 -9.51 7.14 1.77
CA GLY A 19 -10.09 6.70 3.05
C GLY A 19 -11.38 5.92 2.84
N PHE A 20 -12.29 6.42 2.00
CA PHE A 20 -13.56 5.76 1.70
C PHE A 20 -13.34 4.38 1.05
N GLY A 21 -12.42 4.28 0.09
CA GLY A 21 -12.06 3.00 -0.52
C GLY A 21 -11.55 1.98 0.50
N SER A 22 -10.69 2.39 1.42
CA SER A 22 -10.19 1.52 2.50
C SER A 22 -11.31 1.10 3.45
N VAL A 23 -12.19 2.02 3.86
CA VAL A 23 -13.34 1.72 4.73
C VAL A 23 -14.27 0.70 4.08
N ILE A 24 -14.63 0.88 2.80
CA ILE A 24 -15.47 -0.09 2.08
C ILE A 24 -14.82 -1.47 2.03
N HIS A 25 -13.52 -1.53 1.74
CA HIS A 25 -12.80 -2.80 1.71
C HIS A 25 -12.91 -3.55 3.04
N PHE A 26 -12.64 -2.87 4.14
CA PHE A 26 -12.76 -3.46 5.48
C PHE A 26 -14.20 -3.79 5.88
N LEU A 27 -15.17 -2.96 5.49
CA LEU A 27 -16.57 -3.24 5.77
C LEU A 27 -17.07 -4.49 5.04
N ILE A 28 -16.72 -4.67 3.78
CA ILE A 28 -17.19 -5.82 2.99
C ILE A 28 -16.47 -7.09 3.41
N LEU A 29 -15.14 -7.13 3.28
CA LEU A 29 -14.36 -8.34 3.54
C LEU A 29 -14.25 -8.65 5.04
N GLY A 30 -14.17 -7.63 5.89
CA GLY A 30 -14.10 -7.80 7.32
C GLY A 30 -15.41 -8.38 7.89
N ASN A 31 -16.56 -7.81 7.54
CA ASN A 31 -17.86 -8.34 7.98
C ASN A 31 -18.14 -9.74 7.43
N TYR A 32 -17.75 -9.98 6.17
CA TYR A 32 -17.88 -11.32 5.61
C TYR A 32 -17.02 -12.35 6.37
N SER A 33 -15.79 -12.01 6.69
CA SER A 33 -14.91 -12.87 7.50
C SER A 33 -15.47 -13.12 8.90
N LEU A 34 -16.05 -12.10 9.56
CA LEU A 34 -16.72 -12.25 10.85
C LEU A 34 -17.92 -13.18 10.73
N HIS A 35 -18.74 -13.04 9.70
CA HIS A 35 -19.87 -13.93 9.43
C HIS A 35 -19.43 -15.40 9.28
N LEU A 36 -18.32 -15.67 8.58
CA LEU A 36 -17.78 -17.03 8.44
C LEU A 36 -17.32 -17.59 9.79
N PHE A 37 -16.76 -16.76 10.65
CA PHE A 37 -16.33 -17.14 12.00
C PHE A 37 -17.52 -17.40 12.94
N GLU A 38 -18.51 -16.50 12.97
CA GLU A 38 -19.69 -16.63 13.82
C GLU A 38 -20.58 -17.85 13.49
N ASN A 39 -20.57 -18.28 12.24
CA ASN A 39 -21.32 -19.47 11.81
C ASN A 39 -20.47 -20.77 11.80
N ASP A 40 -19.31 -20.78 12.42
CA ASP A 40 -18.40 -21.91 12.50
C ASP A 40 -18.00 -22.53 11.12
N ILE A 41 -18.09 -21.71 10.06
CA ILE A 41 -17.71 -22.15 8.70
C ILE A 41 -16.19 -22.17 8.57
N LEU A 42 -15.50 -21.20 9.17
CA LEU A 42 -14.05 -21.05 9.17
C LEU A 42 -13.56 -20.54 10.52
N ASN A 43 -12.73 -21.32 11.19
CA ASN A 43 -12.08 -20.87 12.43
C ASN A 43 -10.86 -19.99 12.08
N LEU A 44 -11.11 -18.70 11.83
CA LEU A 44 -10.09 -17.73 11.41
C LEU A 44 -8.94 -17.56 12.41
N PRO A 45 -9.17 -17.51 13.76
CA PRO A 45 -8.08 -17.40 14.72
C PRO A 45 -7.08 -18.57 14.64
N ASP A 46 -7.58 -19.79 14.55
CA ASP A 46 -6.73 -20.98 14.47
C ASP A 46 -6.00 -21.06 13.12
N LEU A 47 -6.69 -20.72 12.02
CA LEU A 47 -6.09 -20.62 10.70
C LEU A 47 -4.98 -19.56 10.66
N TYR A 48 -5.20 -18.40 11.30
CA TYR A 48 -4.20 -17.33 11.36
C TYR A 48 -3.00 -17.70 12.24
N ALA A 49 -3.20 -18.51 13.26
CA ALA A 49 -2.13 -18.98 14.13
C ALA A 49 -1.29 -20.12 13.50
N SER A 50 -1.93 -21.01 12.73
CA SER A 50 -1.31 -22.21 12.14
C SER A 50 -0.79 -22.01 10.72
N GLU A 51 -1.37 -21.10 9.95
CA GLU A 51 -1.11 -20.92 8.53
C GLU A 51 -0.54 -19.53 8.19
N LYS A 52 -0.04 -19.39 6.96
CA LYS A 52 0.41 -18.09 6.49
C LYS A 52 -0.79 -17.14 6.27
N PRO A 53 -0.70 -15.85 6.63
CA PRO A 53 -1.80 -14.89 6.46
C PRO A 53 -2.38 -14.83 5.04
N THR A 54 -1.55 -15.07 4.03
CA THR A 54 -1.98 -15.16 2.62
C THR A 54 -2.92 -16.32 2.36
N LYS A 55 -2.74 -17.46 3.04
CA LYS A 55 -3.61 -18.62 2.87
C LYS A 55 -4.99 -18.36 3.47
N VAL A 56 -5.04 -17.69 4.62
CA VAL A 56 -6.31 -17.30 5.25
C VAL A 56 -7.16 -16.45 4.31
N ILE A 57 -6.55 -15.48 3.61
CA ILE A 57 -7.27 -14.64 2.63
C ILE A 57 -7.81 -15.50 1.48
N VAL A 58 -7.01 -16.44 0.98
CA VAL A 58 -7.43 -17.36 -0.09
C VAL A 58 -8.58 -18.23 0.36
N ASP A 59 -8.52 -18.81 1.57
CA ASP A 59 -9.56 -19.66 2.12
C ASP A 59 -10.88 -18.91 2.30
N VAL A 60 -10.84 -17.64 2.77
CA VAL A 60 -12.01 -16.76 2.83
C VAL A 60 -12.60 -16.52 1.44
N ILE A 61 -11.78 -16.25 0.44
CA ILE A 61 -12.26 -16.02 -0.94
C ILE A 61 -12.86 -17.30 -1.54
N LEU A 62 -12.31 -18.46 -1.20
CA LEU A 62 -12.80 -19.76 -1.70
C LEU A 62 -14.19 -20.12 -1.15
N THR A 63 -14.66 -19.49 -0.09
CA THR A 63 -16.05 -19.68 0.40
C THR A 63 -17.09 -18.89 -0.41
N LEU A 64 -16.65 -17.95 -1.26
CA LEU A 64 -17.56 -17.16 -2.08
C LEU A 64 -18.12 -17.95 -3.28
N PRO A 65 -19.34 -17.64 -3.75
CA PRO A 65 -19.84 -18.17 -5.01
C PRO A 65 -18.92 -17.74 -6.17
N MET A 66 -18.67 -18.64 -7.12
CA MET A 66 -17.73 -18.40 -8.25
C MET A 66 -16.27 -18.16 -7.76
N ASN A 67 -15.87 -18.84 -6.71
CA ASN A 67 -14.62 -18.66 -5.96
C ASN A 67 -13.36 -18.53 -6.83
N TYR A 68 -13.16 -19.36 -7.84
CA TYR A 68 -11.98 -19.31 -8.72
C TYR A 68 -11.94 -18.06 -9.58
N LEU A 69 -13.10 -17.58 -10.05
CA LEU A 69 -13.18 -16.34 -10.82
C LEU A 69 -12.86 -15.13 -9.94
N ILE A 70 -13.41 -15.11 -8.72
CA ILE A 70 -13.16 -14.02 -7.75
C ILE A 70 -11.69 -14.03 -7.33
N LEU A 71 -11.11 -15.19 -7.09
CA LEU A 71 -9.70 -15.33 -6.75
C LEU A 71 -8.79 -14.83 -7.88
N PHE A 72 -9.12 -15.17 -9.12
CA PHE A 72 -8.40 -14.67 -10.30
C PHE A 72 -8.49 -13.14 -10.42
N LEU A 73 -9.69 -12.56 -10.29
CA LEU A 73 -9.90 -11.11 -10.33
C LEU A 73 -9.16 -10.41 -9.18
N TYR A 74 -9.21 -10.96 -7.96
CA TYR A 74 -8.49 -10.43 -6.81
C TYR A 74 -6.98 -10.40 -7.05
N GLY A 75 -6.43 -11.48 -7.60
CA GLY A 75 -5.01 -11.56 -7.97
C GLY A 75 -4.64 -10.54 -9.05
N LEU A 76 -5.46 -10.39 -10.08
CA LEU A 76 -5.25 -9.45 -11.17
C LEU A 76 -5.28 -7.99 -10.66
N ILE A 77 -6.28 -7.64 -9.84
CA ILE A 77 -6.39 -6.31 -9.22
C ILE A 77 -5.18 -6.04 -8.33
N SER A 78 -4.75 -7.02 -7.54
CA SER A 78 -3.57 -6.90 -6.67
C SER A 78 -2.29 -6.63 -7.47
N ILE A 79 -2.09 -7.30 -8.61
CA ILE A 79 -0.95 -7.07 -9.50
C ILE A 79 -1.00 -5.65 -10.09
N ILE A 80 -2.14 -5.21 -10.59
CA ILE A 80 -2.31 -3.85 -11.13
C ILE A 80 -2.01 -2.80 -10.07
N PHE A 81 -2.52 -2.99 -8.86
CA PHE A 81 -2.28 -2.09 -7.73
C PHE A 81 -0.80 -2.01 -7.35
N LEU A 82 -0.11 -3.15 -7.29
CA LEU A 82 1.33 -3.20 -7.06
C LEU A 82 2.10 -2.47 -8.16
N CYS A 83 1.82 -2.74 -9.43
CA CYS A 83 2.49 -2.10 -10.56
C CYS A 83 2.35 -0.57 -10.52
N THR A 84 1.14 -0.05 -10.25
CA THR A 84 0.90 1.39 -10.18
C THR A 84 1.62 2.04 -9.00
N THR A 85 1.67 1.37 -7.86
CA THR A 85 2.37 1.85 -6.66
C THR A 85 3.88 1.88 -6.89
N TYR A 86 4.46 0.79 -7.39
CA TYR A 86 5.91 0.72 -7.66
C TYR A 86 6.36 1.71 -8.74
N ASP A 87 5.58 1.89 -9.82
CA ASP A 87 5.91 2.88 -10.85
C ASP A 87 5.93 4.30 -10.29
N SER A 88 4.95 4.65 -9.45
CA SER A 88 4.89 5.95 -8.79
C SER A 88 6.08 6.17 -7.84
N CYS A 89 6.42 5.18 -7.02
CA CYS A 89 7.57 5.24 -6.12
C CYS A 89 8.89 5.33 -6.87
N ALA A 90 9.08 4.54 -7.93
CA ALA A 90 10.27 4.57 -8.76
C ALA A 90 10.45 5.91 -9.47
N PHE A 91 9.34 6.52 -9.92
CA PHE A 91 9.35 7.86 -10.51
C PHE A 91 9.82 8.91 -9.50
N ILE A 92 9.27 8.91 -8.28
CA ILE A 92 9.65 9.85 -7.22
C ILE A 92 11.12 9.68 -6.84
N LEU A 93 11.57 8.45 -6.60
CA LEU A 93 12.96 8.16 -6.23
C LEU A 93 13.94 8.56 -7.34
N SER A 94 13.62 8.23 -8.59
CA SER A 94 14.45 8.61 -9.73
C SER A 94 14.54 10.12 -9.91
N ARG A 95 13.45 10.85 -9.64
CA ARG A 95 13.43 12.31 -9.69
C ARG A 95 14.25 12.93 -8.55
N THR A 96 14.16 12.39 -7.36
CA THR A 96 14.93 12.85 -6.19
C THR A 96 16.44 12.63 -6.35
N ALA A 97 16.83 11.56 -7.06
CA ALA A 97 18.23 11.24 -7.35
C ALA A 97 18.87 12.17 -8.41
N MET A 98 18.07 13.00 -9.08
CA MET A 98 18.59 13.93 -10.09
C MET A 98 18.91 15.28 -9.47
N SER A 99 20.06 15.86 -9.88
CA SER A 99 20.48 17.19 -9.44
C SER A 99 19.62 18.33 -10.03
N ARG A 100 18.92 18.11 -11.14
CA ARG A 100 18.03 19.08 -11.80
C ARG A 100 16.59 18.61 -11.74
N SER A 101 15.74 19.36 -11.07
CA SER A 101 14.31 19.07 -10.92
C SER A 101 13.45 19.34 -12.17
N ASP A 102 13.99 20.07 -13.15
CA ASP A 102 13.22 20.55 -14.32
C ASP A 102 13.11 19.50 -15.43
N ILE A 103 13.91 18.42 -15.37
CA ILE A 103 13.97 17.38 -16.39
C ILE A 103 13.28 16.13 -15.87
N SER A 104 12.46 15.50 -16.72
CA SER A 104 11.89 14.18 -16.38
C SER A 104 12.99 13.12 -16.26
N PRO A 105 12.90 12.22 -15.26
CA PRO A 105 13.92 11.17 -15.09
C PRO A 105 14.01 10.27 -16.31
N SER A 106 15.24 9.84 -16.63
CA SER A 106 15.47 8.92 -17.72
C SER A 106 14.79 7.56 -17.48
N LYS A 107 14.35 6.90 -18.55
CA LYS A 107 13.72 5.57 -18.46
C LYS A 107 14.62 4.56 -17.74
N ILE A 108 15.93 4.61 -17.99
CA ILE A 108 16.90 3.71 -17.37
C ILE A 108 16.93 3.90 -15.86
N LEU A 109 16.96 5.14 -15.38
CA LEU A 109 16.97 5.43 -13.95
C LEU A 109 15.70 4.93 -13.25
N ARG A 110 14.54 5.10 -13.90
CA ARG A 110 13.25 4.54 -13.37
C ARG A 110 13.30 3.03 -13.30
N ILE A 111 13.83 2.34 -14.31
CA ILE A 111 13.94 0.87 -14.30
C ILE A 111 14.86 0.42 -13.17
N ILE A 112 16.00 1.07 -12.96
CA ILE A 112 16.93 0.72 -11.86
C ILE A 112 16.22 0.85 -10.51
N PHE A 113 15.54 1.97 -10.24
CA PHE A 113 14.81 2.14 -8.99
C PHE A 113 13.62 1.17 -8.84
N SER A 114 12.92 0.83 -9.94
CA SER A 114 11.86 -0.19 -9.90
C SER A 114 12.42 -1.55 -9.49
N ILE A 115 13.54 -1.95 -10.05
CA ILE A 115 14.20 -3.23 -9.71
C ILE A 115 14.65 -3.23 -8.24
N LEU A 116 15.26 -2.16 -7.76
CA LEU A 116 15.69 -2.03 -6.36
C LEU A 116 14.51 -2.13 -5.40
N LEU A 117 13.38 -1.48 -5.71
CA LEU A 117 12.15 -1.51 -4.89
C LEU A 117 11.55 -2.92 -4.81
N VAL A 118 11.66 -3.72 -5.87
CA VAL A 118 11.11 -5.09 -5.90
C VAL A 118 12.05 -6.08 -5.20
N ILE A 119 13.35 -5.95 -5.41
CA ILE A 119 14.35 -6.87 -4.85
C ILE A 119 14.35 -6.84 -3.33
N GLN A 120 14.28 -5.67 -2.70
CA GLN A 120 14.35 -5.54 -1.24
C GLN A 120 13.25 -6.34 -0.51
N PRO A 121 11.95 -6.15 -0.77
CA PRO A 121 10.92 -6.95 -0.10
C PRO A 121 10.93 -8.42 -0.53
N ALA A 122 11.36 -8.74 -1.75
CA ALA A 122 11.49 -10.12 -2.19
C ALA A 122 12.56 -10.90 -1.39
N ILE A 123 13.73 -10.29 -1.16
CA ILE A 123 14.77 -10.88 -0.31
C ILE A 123 14.28 -11.04 1.13
N LEU A 124 13.64 -10.03 1.72
CA LEU A 124 13.11 -10.10 3.08
C LEU A 124 12.05 -11.19 3.22
N MET A 125 11.20 -11.34 2.21
CA MET A 125 10.17 -12.37 2.19
C MET A 125 10.76 -13.77 2.06
N TYR A 126 11.84 -13.93 1.29
CA TYR A 126 12.55 -15.20 1.16
C TYR A 126 13.28 -15.61 2.44
N LEU A 127 13.95 -14.66 3.13
CA LEU A 127 14.73 -14.94 4.33
C LEU A 127 13.89 -15.17 5.58
N GLY A 128 12.79 -14.46 5.75
CA GLY A 128 12.03 -14.50 7.01
C GLY A 128 10.51 -14.40 6.85
N GLY A 129 10.00 -14.54 5.63
CA GLY A 129 8.57 -14.50 5.34
C GLY A 129 7.92 -13.14 5.58
N VAL A 130 6.59 -13.14 5.59
CA VAL A 130 5.77 -11.92 5.73
C VAL A 130 6.02 -11.18 7.06
N ASN A 131 6.32 -11.91 8.12
CA ASN A 131 6.57 -11.32 9.44
C ASN A 131 7.83 -10.45 9.46
N THR A 132 8.90 -10.87 8.79
CA THR A 132 10.12 -10.08 8.66
C THR A 132 9.88 -8.76 7.93
N VAL A 133 9.09 -8.81 6.85
CA VAL A 133 8.69 -7.59 6.12
C VAL A 133 7.89 -6.65 7.04
N LYS A 134 6.93 -7.18 7.81
CA LYS A 134 6.15 -6.39 8.78
C LYS A 134 7.03 -5.70 9.82
N TRP A 135 7.97 -6.42 10.43
CA TRP A 135 8.88 -5.85 11.43
C TRP A 135 9.78 -4.76 10.84
N MET A 136 10.30 -4.96 9.64
CA MET A 136 11.09 -3.94 8.94
C MET A 136 10.27 -2.67 8.66
N LEU A 137 9.00 -2.81 8.25
CA LEU A 137 8.11 -1.67 8.04
C LEU A 137 7.86 -0.89 9.34
N VAL A 138 7.64 -1.58 10.47
CA VAL A 138 7.45 -0.95 11.77
C VAL A 138 8.69 -0.16 12.20
N ILE A 139 9.88 -0.75 12.08
CA ILE A 139 11.15 -0.09 12.41
C ILE A 139 11.36 1.16 11.54
N THR A 140 11.09 1.06 10.24
CA THR A 140 11.23 2.18 9.30
C THR A 140 10.19 3.29 9.54
N ALA A 141 9.03 2.95 10.08
CA ALA A 141 7.99 3.93 10.39
C ALA A 141 8.41 4.93 11.49
N ILE A 142 9.26 4.52 12.45
CA ILE A 142 9.68 5.38 13.57
C ILE A 142 10.33 6.68 13.08
N PRO A 143 11.41 6.66 12.27
CA PRO A 143 12.00 7.90 11.76
C PRO A 143 11.06 8.70 10.86
N LEU A 144 10.17 8.03 10.11
CA LEU A 144 9.19 8.71 9.25
C LEU A 144 8.17 9.52 10.06
N ILE A 145 7.78 9.07 11.27
CA ILE A 145 6.89 9.83 12.15
C ILE A 145 7.52 11.19 12.51
N PHE A 146 8.80 11.20 12.89
CA PHE A 146 9.51 12.46 13.19
C PHE A 146 9.55 13.40 11.99
N ILE A 147 9.87 12.89 10.80
CA ILE A 147 9.89 13.68 9.57
C ILE A 147 8.51 14.26 9.28
N ASN A 148 7.45 13.48 9.41
CA ASN A 148 6.08 13.94 9.18
C ASN A 148 5.67 15.05 10.18
N ILE A 149 6.02 14.91 11.46
CA ILE A 149 5.75 15.95 12.48
C ILE A 149 6.45 17.26 12.11
N LEU A 150 7.72 17.19 11.70
CA LEU A 150 8.48 18.37 11.26
C LEU A 150 7.86 19.02 10.02
N LEU A 151 7.43 18.23 9.04
CA LEU A 151 6.76 18.70 7.83
C LEU A 151 5.44 19.40 8.14
N ILE A 152 4.62 18.82 9.01
CA ILE A 152 3.36 19.41 9.46
C ILE A 152 3.63 20.77 10.15
N GLY A 153 4.60 20.81 11.07
CA GLY A 153 5.00 22.04 11.75
C GLY A 153 5.47 23.13 10.78
N TYR A 154 6.26 22.73 9.76
CA TYR A 154 6.70 23.64 8.72
C TYR A 154 5.53 24.19 7.88
N ILE A 155 4.61 23.32 7.46
CA ILE A 155 3.44 23.71 6.67
C ILE A 155 2.56 24.67 7.46
N ILE A 156 2.23 24.36 8.72
CA ILE A 156 1.39 25.22 9.59
C ILE A 156 2.02 26.61 9.75
N LYS A 157 3.33 26.67 9.96
CA LYS A 157 4.06 27.94 10.12
C LYS A 157 4.09 28.78 8.85
N ASN A 158 4.09 28.16 7.68
CA ASN A 158 4.24 28.85 6.40
C ASN A 158 2.93 28.96 5.59
N VAL A 159 1.83 28.37 6.06
CA VAL A 159 0.52 28.45 5.38
C VAL A 159 0.11 29.90 5.10
N GLN A 160 0.38 30.82 6.02
CA GLN A 160 0.08 32.24 5.83
C GLN A 160 0.92 32.95 4.74
N LYS A 161 2.02 32.33 4.27
CA LYS A 161 2.86 32.85 3.19
C LYS A 161 2.53 32.24 1.83
N ILE A 162 1.70 31.21 1.81
CA ILE A 162 1.34 30.41 0.61
C ILE A 162 -0.07 30.82 0.12
N TRP A 163 -0.81 31.51 0.95
CA TRP A 163 -2.08 32.17 0.67
C TRP A 163 -1.85 33.70 0.69
#